data_7bacade5ce62ee7a3536cca59a365b58
#
_entry.id   7bacade5ce62ee7a3536cca59a365b58
#
_cell.length_a   1.000
_cell.length_b   1.000
_cell.length_c   1.000
_cell.angle_alpha   90.00
_cell.angle_beta   90.00
_cell.angle_gamma   90.00
#
_symmetry.space_group_name_H-M   'P 1'
#
loop_
_entity.id
_entity.type
_entity.pdbx_description
1 polymer ?
#
loop_
_entity_poly.entity_id
_entity_poly.type
_entity_poly.pdbx_seq_one_letter_code
_entity_poly.pdbx_strand_id
1 'polypeptide(L)'
;MIKIGLFCAAGFSTGMLVNNMKIAAKEAGLEVEIDAYSQAKLADYAPNLDVALLGPQVAHTLDKSAAICEENHIPIAVIPMADYGMLDGKKVLNLALGLLEQKQGA
;
A
#
# COMPACT_ATOMS: atom_id res chain seq x y z
N MET A 1 9.73 10.06 -7.44
CA MET A 1 9.63 9.24 -6.21
C MET A 1 8.31 8.49 -6.19
N ILE A 2 8.36 7.19 -5.95
CA ILE A 2 7.17 6.34 -5.86
C ILE A 2 6.47 6.58 -4.53
N LYS A 3 5.17 6.83 -4.55
CA LYS A 3 4.38 7.08 -3.33
C LYS A 3 3.42 5.92 -3.09
N ILE A 4 3.61 5.25 -1.96
CA ILE A 4 2.83 4.07 -1.55
C ILE A 4 2.02 4.41 -0.31
N GLY A 5 0.73 4.17 -0.34
CA GLY A 5 -0.15 4.37 0.80
C GLY A 5 -0.68 3.04 1.32
N LEU A 6 -0.57 2.80 2.62
CA LEU A 6 -1.16 1.66 3.30
C LEU A 6 -2.39 2.13 4.08
N PHE A 7 -3.52 1.50 3.84
CA PHE A 7 -4.78 1.89 4.45
C PHE A 7 -5.31 0.79 5.36
N CYS A 8 -5.60 1.13 6.60
CA CYS A 8 -6.08 0.16 7.58
C CYS A 8 -7.10 0.79 8.54
N ALA A 9 -7.66 -0.04 9.43
CA ALA A 9 -8.71 0.42 10.34
C ALA A 9 -8.18 1.35 11.43
N ALA A 10 -7.05 1.02 12.04
CA ALA A 10 -6.56 1.73 13.22
C ALA A 10 -5.17 2.36 13.08
N GLY A 11 -4.38 1.93 12.12
CA GLY A 11 -3.09 2.53 11.83
C GLY A 11 -1.90 2.13 12.71
N PHE A 12 -2.13 1.49 13.85
CA PHE A 12 -1.05 1.22 14.79
C PHE A 12 -0.05 0.17 14.32
N SER A 13 -0.54 -1.03 13.99
CA SER A 13 0.34 -2.10 13.50
C SER A 13 0.88 -1.80 12.11
N THR A 14 0.13 -1.02 11.33
CA THR A 14 0.56 -0.60 9.99
C THR A 14 1.80 0.27 10.05
N GLY A 15 1.97 1.06 11.11
CA GLY A 15 3.15 1.89 11.29
C GLY A 15 4.44 1.07 11.36
N MET A 16 4.41 -0.08 12.05
CA MET A 16 5.56 -0.97 12.11
C MET A 16 5.87 -1.59 10.75
N LEU A 17 4.84 -1.98 10.02
CA LEU A 17 5.02 -2.52 8.67
C LEU A 17 5.61 -1.46 7.73
N VAL A 18 5.09 -0.24 7.78
CA VAL A 18 5.64 0.87 6.99
C VAL A 18 7.12 1.07 7.27
N ASN A 19 7.50 1.05 8.54
CA ASN A 19 8.91 1.20 8.91
C ASN A 19 9.77 0.09 8.29
N ASN A 20 9.29 -1.15 8.35
CA ASN A 20 10.02 -2.28 7.76
C ASN A 20 10.09 -2.18 6.23
N MET A 21 9.05 -1.65 5.60
CA MET A 21 9.07 -1.41 4.15
C MET A 21 10.09 -0.33 3.78
N LYS A 22 10.19 0.72 4.58
CA LYS A 22 11.19 1.77 4.36
C LYS A 22 12.61 1.23 4.47
N ILE A 23 12.86 0.35 5.45
CA ILE A 23 14.15 -0.31 5.60
C ILE A 23 14.45 -1.15 4.37
N ALA A 24 13.48 -1.96 3.90
CA ALA A 24 13.67 -2.79 2.72
C ALA A 24 13.95 -1.94 1.47
N ALA A 25 13.27 -0.83 1.31
CA ALA A 25 13.49 0.07 0.17
C ALA A 25 14.88 0.68 0.20
N LYS A 26 15.33 1.10 1.38
CA LYS A 26 16.67 1.67 1.54
C LYS A 26 17.75 0.64 1.20
N GLU A 27 17.58 -0.60 1.67
CA GLU A 27 18.52 -1.68 1.36
C GLU A 27 18.58 -1.98 -0.14
N ALA A 28 17.45 -1.82 -0.84
CA ALA A 28 17.38 -2.04 -2.29
C ALA A 28 17.79 -0.81 -3.11
N GLY A 29 18.12 0.30 -2.46
CA GLY A 29 18.51 1.53 -3.17
C GLY A 29 17.35 2.24 -3.86
N LEU A 30 16.12 2.04 -3.37
CA LEU A 30 14.92 2.63 -3.96
C LEU A 30 14.49 3.90 -3.25
N GLU A 31 14.09 4.89 -4.02
CA GLU A 31 13.51 6.12 -3.48
C GLU A 31 11.99 5.99 -3.50
N VAL A 32 11.40 5.74 -2.32
CA VAL A 32 9.96 5.59 -2.15
C VAL A 32 9.50 6.41 -0.95
N GLU A 33 8.27 6.86 -1.01
CA GLU A 33 7.59 7.49 0.11
C GLU A 33 6.46 6.54 0.52
N ILE A 34 6.47 6.10 1.76
CA ILE A 34 5.53 5.10 2.28
C ILE A 34 4.89 5.65 3.54
N ASP A 35 3.58 5.72 3.56
CA ASP A 35 2.85 6.21 4.73
C ASP A 35 1.62 5.36 4.99
N ALA A 36 1.20 5.33 6.26
CA ALA A 36 0.00 4.63 6.70
C ALA A 36 -1.12 5.64 6.94
N TYR A 37 -2.33 5.27 6.52
CA TYR A 37 -3.51 6.11 6.66
C TYR A 37 -4.70 5.28 7.12
N SER A 38 -5.70 5.95 7.67
CA SER A 38 -7.00 5.32 7.90
C SER A 38 -7.68 5.02 6.56
N GLN A 39 -8.30 3.86 6.43
CA GLN A 39 -9.01 3.47 5.20
C GLN A 39 -10.08 4.51 4.83
N ALA A 40 -10.71 5.14 5.81
CA ALA A 40 -11.71 6.17 5.57
C ALA A 40 -11.16 7.40 4.82
N LYS A 41 -9.85 7.57 4.79
CA LYS A 41 -9.19 8.71 4.15
C LYS A 41 -8.68 8.40 2.74
N LEU A 42 -8.98 7.23 2.20
CA LEU A 42 -8.45 6.82 0.90
C LEU A 42 -8.74 7.85 -0.21
N ALA A 43 -9.97 8.35 -0.29
CA ALA A 43 -10.34 9.31 -1.32
C ALA A 43 -9.52 10.60 -1.24
N ASP A 44 -9.13 11.01 -0.03
CA ASP A 44 -8.35 12.23 0.18
C ASP A 44 -6.91 12.08 -0.31
N TYR A 45 -6.32 10.90 -0.14
CA TYR A 45 -4.91 10.67 -0.44
C TYR A 45 -4.66 10.04 -1.82
N ALA A 46 -5.62 9.30 -2.36
CA ALA A 46 -5.45 8.58 -3.63
C ALA A 46 -4.90 9.46 -4.77
N PRO A 47 -5.34 10.71 -4.95
CA PRO A 47 -4.81 11.54 -6.04
C PRO A 47 -3.30 11.76 -6.01
N ASN A 48 -2.68 11.60 -4.84
CA ASN A 48 -1.25 11.84 -4.67
C ASN A 48 -0.42 10.56 -4.56
N LEU A 49 -1.05 9.40 -4.74
CA LEU A 49 -0.38 8.11 -4.59
C LEU A 49 -0.14 7.44 -5.93
N ASP A 50 0.87 6.58 -5.98
CA ASP A 50 1.15 5.73 -7.14
C ASP A 50 0.56 4.34 -6.96
N VAL A 51 0.42 3.89 -5.72
CA VAL A 51 -0.17 2.58 -5.41
C VAL A 51 -0.78 2.61 -4.02
N ALA A 52 -1.90 1.89 -3.83
CA ALA A 52 -2.56 1.77 -2.54
C ALA A 52 -2.61 0.30 -2.12
N LEU A 53 -2.39 0.05 -0.84
CA LEU A 53 -2.49 -1.28 -0.25
C LEU A 53 -3.48 -1.23 0.90
N LEU A 54 -4.36 -2.23 0.98
CA LEU A 54 -5.31 -2.37 2.08
C LEU A 54 -4.82 -3.39 3.09
N GLY A 55 -4.90 -3.05 4.37
CA GLY A 55 -4.67 -4.03 5.42
C GLY A 55 -5.73 -5.13 5.36
N PRO A 56 -5.39 -6.36 5.81
CA PRO A 56 -6.36 -7.46 5.79
C PRO A 56 -7.64 -7.15 6.57
N GLN A 57 -7.55 -6.32 7.60
CA GLN A 57 -8.70 -5.97 8.44
C GLN A 57 -9.76 -5.16 7.72
N VAL A 58 -9.39 -4.50 6.63
CA VAL A 58 -10.31 -3.69 5.83
C VAL A 58 -10.50 -4.27 4.42
N ALA A 59 -10.19 -5.54 4.24
CA ALA A 59 -10.37 -6.23 2.96
C ALA A 59 -11.82 -6.17 2.45
N HIS A 60 -12.78 -6.10 3.36
CA HIS A 60 -14.20 -5.99 3.01
C HIS A 60 -14.55 -4.67 2.32
N THR A 61 -13.66 -3.68 2.36
CA THR A 61 -13.87 -2.40 1.68
C THR A 61 -13.29 -2.38 0.27
N LEU A 62 -12.76 -3.52 -0.21
CA LEU A 62 -12.01 -3.55 -1.48
C LEU A 62 -12.82 -2.99 -2.65
N ASP A 63 -14.10 -3.33 -2.77
CA ASP A 63 -14.92 -2.88 -3.90
C ASP A 63 -15.02 -1.34 -3.95
N LYS A 64 -15.29 -0.71 -2.80
CA LYS A 64 -15.33 0.75 -2.70
C LYS A 64 -13.97 1.37 -2.93
N SER A 65 -12.95 0.78 -2.32
CA SER A 65 -11.59 1.29 -2.41
C SER A 65 -11.05 1.16 -3.84
N ALA A 66 -11.35 0.05 -4.50
CA ALA A 66 -10.95 -0.15 -5.89
C ALA A 66 -11.59 0.88 -6.83
N ALA A 67 -12.85 1.24 -6.59
CA ALA A 67 -13.53 2.27 -7.39
C ALA A 67 -12.83 3.63 -7.25
N ILE A 68 -12.45 3.99 -6.03
CA ILE A 68 -11.72 5.25 -5.76
C ILE A 68 -10.36 5.23 -6.48
N CYS A 69 -9.65 4.12 -6.37
CA CYS A 69 -8.34 3.98 -6.99
C CYS A 69 -8.44 4.00 -8.52
N GLU A 70 -9.47 3.37 -9.08
CA GLU A 70 -9.70 3.38 -10.53
C GLU A 70 -9.91 4.81 -11.04
N GLU A 71 -10.68 5.62 -10.32
CA GLU A 71 -10.89 7.03 -10.66
C GLU A 71 -9.59 7.82 -10.69
N ASN A 72 -8.62 7.43 -9.88
CA ASN A 72 -7.32 8.11 -9.77
C ASN A 72 -6.22 7.39 -10.55
N HIS A 73 -6.56 6.34 -11.29
CA HIS A 73 -5.64 5.57 -12.12
C HIS A 73 -4.48 4.94 -11.33
N ILE A 74 -4.77 4.49 -10.12
CA ILE A 74 -3.76 3.81 -9.29
C ILE A 74 -4.19 2.37 -9.01
N PRO A 75 -3.23 1.42 -8.96
CA PRO A 75 -3.53 0.04 -8.60
C PRO A 75 -3.74 -0.09 -7.09
N ILE A 76 -4.51 -1.12 -6.71
CA ILE A 76 -4.78 -1.41 -5.32
C ILE A 76 -4.78 -2.93 -5.12
N ALA A 77 -4.34 -3.38 -3.96
CA ALA A 77 -4.41 -4.78 -3.56
C ALA A 77 -4.54 -4.88 -2.04
N VAL A 78 -5.05 -6.02 -1.59
CA VAL A 78 -5.10 -6.34 -0.16
C VAL A 78 -3.78 -7.02 0.21
N ILE A 79 -3.17 -6.58 1.31
CA ILE A 79 -1.95 -7.20 1.82
C ILE A 79 -2.31 -8.60 2.34
N PRO A 80 -1.60 -9.67 1.91
CA PRO A 80 -1.84 -11.00 2.45
C PRO A 80 -1.69 -11.02 3.97
N MET A 81 -2.62 -11.70 4.65
CA MET A 81 -2.65 -11.72 6.10
C MET A 81 -1.34 -12.22 6.71
N ALA A 82 -0.72 -13.23 6.11
CA ALA A 82 0.55 -13.76 6.60
C ALA A 82 1.67 -12.71 6.55
N ASP A 83 1.75 -11.97 5.45
CA ASP A 83 2.78 -10.93 5.29
C ASP A 83 2.55 -9.76 6.24
N TYR A 84 1.29 -9.41 6.46
CA TYR A 84 0.92 -8.37 7.41
C TYR A 84 1.23 -8.82 8.85
N GLY A 85 0.84 -10.03 9.20
CA GLY A 85 1.06 -10.56 10.54
C GLY A 85 2.54 -10.72 10.90
N MET A 86 3.37 -11.03 9.91
CA MET A 86 4.81 -11.15 10.09
C MET A 86 5.54 -9.81 9.97
N LEU A 87 4.82 -8.73 9.67
CA LEU A 87 5.39 -7.41 9.41
C LEU A 87 6.48 -7.48 8.34
N ASP A 88 6.24 -8.28 7.30
CA ASP A 88 7.21 -8.55 6.25
C ASP A 88 7.28 -7.39 5.24
N GLY A 89 8.08 -6.38 5.59
CA GLY A 89 8.20 -5.18 4.79
C GLY A 89 8.70 -5.43 3.38
N LYS A 90 9.62 -6.39 3.21
CA LYS A 90 10.16 -6.71 1.89
C LYS A 90 9.11 -7.30 0.98
N LYS A 91 8.31 -8.25 1.46
CA LYS A 91 7.25 -8.86 0.66
C LYS A 91 6.16 -7.86 0.30
N VAL A 92 5.78 -7.02 1.27
CA VAL A 92 4.75 -6.01 1.01
C VAL A 92 5.26 -4.94 0.05
N LEU A 93 6.51 -4.52 0.19
CA LEU A 93 7.11 -3.59 -0.77
C LEU A 93 7.11 -4.20 -2.18
N ASN A 94 7.50 -5.47 -2.30
CA ASN A 94 7.52 -6.16 -3.60
C ASN A 94 6.10 -6.28 -4.18
N LEU A 95 5.09 -6.47 -3.36
CA LEU A 95 3.70 -6.45 -3.81
C LEU A 95 3.35 -5.11 -4.45
N ALA A 96 3.68 -4.01 -3.80
CA ALA A 96 3.42 -2.68 -4.33
C ALA A 96 4.16 -2.43 -5.64
N LEU A 97 5.44 -2.79 -5.71
CA LEU A 97 6.25 -2.60 -6.90
C LEU A 97 5.75 -3.47 -8.05
N GLY A 98 5.29 -4.68 -7.76
CA GLY A 98 4.70 -5.57 -8.75
C GLY A 98 3.44 -4.99 -9.37
N LEU A 99 2.59 -4.36 -8.57
CA LEU A 99 1.39 -3.69 -9.06
C LEU A 99 1.73 -2.53 -10.01
N LEU A 100 2.77 -1.78 -9.68
CA LEU A 100 3.23 -0.68 -10.53
C LEU A 100 3.79 -1.19 -11.86
N GLU A 101 4.52 -2.29 -11.85
CA GLU A 101 5.03 -2.92 -13.07
C GLU A 101 3.91 -3.38 -13.98
N GLN A 102 2.87 -4.00 -13.41
CA GLN A 102 1.70 -4.44 -14.17
C GLN A 102 0.99 -3.26 -14.83
N LYS A 103 0.85 -2.16 -14.10
CA LYS A 103 0.22 -0.95 -14.63
C LYS A 103 1.02 -0.36 -15.80
N GLN A 104 2.34 -0.30 -15.65
CA GLN A 104 3.23 0.26 -16.67
C GLN A 104 3.35 -0.65 -17.89
N GLY A 105 3.25 -1.96 -17.70
CA GLY A 105 3.34 -2.93 -18.76
C GLY A 105 2.04 -3.19 -19.54
N ALA A 106 0.93 -2.63 -19.07
CA ALA A 106 -0.38 -2.85 -19.66
C ALA A 106 -0.63 -2.02 -20.94
#